data_e583751fbeb3cf7e28a8ef8685d6c3a3
#
_entry.id   e583751fbeb3cf7e28a8ef8685d6c3a3
#
_cell.length_a   1.000
_cell.length_b   1.000
_cell.length_c   1.000
_cell.angle_alpha   90.00
_cell.angle_beta   90.00
_cell.angle_gamma   90.00
#
_symmetry.space_group_name_H-M   'P 1'
#
loop_
_entity.id
_entity.type
_entity.pdbx_description
1 polymer ?
#
loop_
_entity_poly.entity_id
_entity_poly.type
_entity_poly.pdbx_seq_one_letter_code
_entity_poly.pdbx_strand_id
1 'polypeptide(L)'
;LEEAKERVASIAVVHEILSQTGFMQMTSFTTKGGGIFSTTKFLQLLKKNLRHRNLEDLPTPMRIVATDLNRGEPHVFTEGPLAKIILASSSIPILFCPVEIDGHTYVDGGLFRNFPVTAIREDCEEVIGMNLGPMQSAEIPMNIKDIANRAWELIFRQNTTPDCAACDYLLETSEVTKFGMFEVSASEQLMKIGYELAKAELAPLVKKKKGTKKP
;
A
#
# COMPACT_ATOMS: atom_id res chain seq x y z
N LEU A 1 -21.61 9.04 3.35
CA LEU A 1 -20.78 9.90 4.25
C LEU A 1 -20.50 9.23 5.59
N GLU A 2 -21.48 8.52 6.17
CA GLU A 2 -21.33 7.75 7.41
C GLU A 2 -20.36 6.56 7.21
N GLU A 3 -20.52 5.82 6.13
CA GLU A 3 -19.67 4.68 5.76
C GLU A 3 -18.22 5.10 5.47
N ALA A 4 -18.01 6.30 4.92
CA ALA A 4 -16.68 6.89 4.76
C ALA A 4 -16.07 7.27 6.12
N LYS A 5 -16.87 7.74 7.08
CA LYS A 5 -16.42 8.04 8.44
C LYS A 5 -16.03 6.77 9.22
N GLU A 6 -16.78 5.68 9.04
CA GLU A 6 -16.44 4.38 9.65
C GLU A 6 -15.14 3.79 9.09
N ARG A 7 -14.89 3.95 7.80
CA ARG A 7 -13.62 3.57 7.16
C ARG A 7 -12.46 4.46 7.61
N VAL A 8 -12.70 5.76 7.78
CA VAL A 8 -11.72 6.71 8.36
C VAL A 8 -11.44 6.37 9.82
N ALA A 9 -12.43 5.91 10.59
CA ALA A 9 -12.22 5.42 11.94
C ALA A 9 -11.33 4.18 11.98
N SER A 10 -11.38 3.31 10.96
CA SER A 10 -10.47 2.17 10.83
C SER A 10 -9.01 2.62 10.58
N ILE A 11 -8.81 3.68 9.80
CA ILE A 11 -7.50 4.31 9.60
C ILE A 11 -7.03 4.99 10.89
N ALA A 12 -7.91 5.64 11.64
CA ALA A 12 -7.59 6.23 12.93
C ALA A 12 -7.17 5.18 13.96
N VAL A 13 -7.77 3.99 13.94
CA VAL A 13 -7.32 2.84 14.77
C VAL A 13 -5.92 2.38 14.39
N VAL A 14 -5.61 2.28 13.09
CA VAL A 14 -4.24 1.97 12.63
C VAL A 14 -3.26 3.06 13.05
N HIS A 15 -3.66 4.33 12.93
CA HIS A 15 -2.88 5.48 13.40
C HIS A 15 -2.64 5.42 14.92
N GLU A 16 -3.68 5.17 15.71
CA GLU A 16 -3.58 5.09 17.17
C GLU A 16 -2.67 3.93 17.59
N ILE A 17 -2.77 2.79 16.92
CA ILE A 17 -1.93 1.62 17.16
C ILE A 17 -0.47 1.91 16.80
N LEU A 18 -0.20 2.54 15.66
CA LEU A 18 1.15 2.92 15.24
C LEU A 18 1.74 4.02 16.11
N SER A 19 0.94 4.97 16.59
CA SER A 19 1.38 6.06 17.46
C SER A 19 1.61 5.65 18.91
N GLN A 20 0.73 4.81 19.47
CA GLN A 20 0.83 4.37 20.87
C GLN A 20 1.94 3.36 21.11
N THR A 21 2.25 2.51 20.14
CA THR A 21 3.28 1.47 20.28
C THR A 21 4.64 1.87 19.72
N GLY A 22 4.72 2.99 19.00
CA GLY A 22 5.89 3.33 18.19
C GLY A 22 6.23 2.20 17.21
N PHE A 23 6.20 2.45 15.91
CA PHE A 23 6.47 1.42 14.89
C PHE A 23 7.75 0.61 15.19
N MET A 24 8.76 1.28 15.78
CA MET A 24 10.02 0.64 16.24
C MET A 24 9.84 -0.30 17.43
N GLN A 25 8.79 -0.15 18.25
CA GLN A 25 8.51 -1.06 19.36
C GLN A 25 7.72 -2.30 18.93
N MET A 26 7.09 -2.26 17.75
CA MET A 26 6.38 -3.42 17.18
C MET A 26 7.33 -4.41 16.49
N THR A 27 8.56 -3.99 16.23
CA THR A 27 9.59 -4.80 15.60
C THR A 27 10.67 -5.11 16.61
N SER A 28 11.22 -6.30 16.58
CA SER A 28 12.39 -6.70 17.37
C SER A 28 13.54 -7.03 16.43
N PHE A 29 14.75 -6.62 16.77
CA PHE A 29 15.92 -7.03 16.02
C PHE A 29 16.02 -8.55 15.97
N THR A 30 16.23 -9.09 14.78
CA THR A 30 16.45 -10.50 14.58
C THR A 30 17.58 -10.72 13.59
N THR A 31 18.46 -11.65 13.92
CA THR A 31 19.52 -12.11 13.02
C THR A 31 19.13 -13.40 12.28
N LYS A 32 17.94 -13.93 12.57
CA LYS A 32 17.46 -15.24 12.09
C LYS A 32 16.12 -15.09 11.36
N GLY A 33 16.06 -14.52 10.21
CA GLY A 33 14.76 -14.41 9.54
C GLY A 33 14.76 -13.64 8.24
N GLY A 34 15.97 -13.24 7.77
CA GLY A 34 16.08 -12.57 6.49
C GLY A 34 15.70 -11.08 6.48
N GLY A 35 15.46 -10.46 7.66
CA GLY A 35 15.19 -9.04 7.80
C GLY A 35 15.72 -8.50 9.13
N ILE A 36 15.91 -7.17 9.20
CA ILE A 36 16.39 -6.49 10.42
C ILE A 36 15.34 -6.55 11.52
N PHE A 37 14.05 -6.44 11.16
CA PHE A 37 12.95 -6.38 12.11
C PHE A 37 12.00 -7.56 11.97
N SER A 38 11.64 -8.17 13.10
CA SER A 38 10.60 -9.19 13.15
C SER A 38 9.21 -8.55 13.04
N THR A 39 8.34 -9.15 12.26
CA THR A 39 6.97 -8.70 12.02
C THR A 39 5.92 -9.45 12.87
N THR A 40 6.36 -10.25 13.85
CA THR A 40 5.46 -11.09 14.67
C THR A 40 4.39 -10.28 15.40
N LYS A 41 4.77 -9.16 16.01
CA LYS A 41 3.81 -8.28 16.71
C LYS A 41 2.82 -7.63 15.75
N PHE A 42 3.29 -7.24 14.55
CA PHE A 42 2.42 -6.69 13.51
C PHE A 42 1.42 -7.74 13.02
N LEU A 43 1.83 -8.99 12.83
CA LEU A 43 0.91 -10.08 12.49
C LEU A 43 -0.16 -10.30 13.59
N GLN A 44 0.24 -10.26 14.85
CA GLN A 44 -0.70 -10.38 15.97
C GLN A 44 -1.72 -9.23 15.97
N LEU A 45 -1.25 -8.01 15.71
CA LEU A 45 -2.09 -6.84 15.60
C LEU A 45 -3.11 -6.98 14.45
N LEU A 46 -2.66 -7.38 13.27
CA LEU A 46 -3.55 -7.65 12.12
C LEU A 46 -4.60 -8.68 12.49
N LYS A 47 -4.20 -9.83 13.07
CA LYS A 47 -5.14 -10.88 13.48
C LYS A 47 -6.17 -10.42 14.53
N LYS A 48 -5.79 -9.49 15.40
CA LYS A 48 -6.68 -8.94 16.43
C LYS A 48 -7.73 -7.97 15.85
N ASN A 49 -7.36 -7.18 14.84
CA ASN A 49 -8.19 -6.08 14.34
C ASN A 49 -8.96 -6.44 13.06
N LEU A 50 -8.53 -7.45 12.29
CA LEU A 50 -9.25 -7.89 11.11
C LEU A 50 -10.48 -8.72 11.50
N ARG A 51 -11.65 -8.34 10.99
CA ARG A 51 -12.92 -9.05 11.20
C ARG A 51 -12.98 -10.36 10.43
N HIS A 52 -12.39 -10.39 9.23
CA HIS A 52 -12.34 -11.56 8.35
C HIS A 52 -11.00 -12.26 8.46
N ARG A 53 -10.99 -13.58 8.36
CA ARG A 53 -9.77 -14.40 8.46
C ARG A 53 -9.12 -14.60 7.11
N ASN A 54 -9.92 -14.74 6.08
CA ASN A 54 -9.45 -14.99 4.72
C ASN A 54 -9.81 -13.81 3.80
N LEU A 55 -9.06 -13.67 2.73
CA LEU A 55 -9.22 -12.61 1.75
C LEU A 55 -10.55 -12.72 0.99
N GLU A 56 -10.95 -13.93 0.61
CA GLU A 56 -12.19 -14.26 -0.08
C GLU A 56 -13.45 -13.99 0.75
N ASP A 57 -13.34 -13.93 2.08
CA ASP A 57 -14.48 -13.63 2.98
C ASP A 57 -14.84 -12.14 3.00
N LEU A 58 -14.06 -11.28 2.34
CA LEU A 58 -14.32 -9.84 2.34
C LEU A 58 -15.58 -9.50 1.53
N PRO A 59 -16.42 -8.57 2.02
CA PRO A 59 -17.67 -8.18 1.35
C PRO A 59 -17.44 -7.47 0.01
N THR A 60 -16.24 -6.92 -0.19
CA THR A 60 -15.80 -6.35 -1.46
C THR A 60 -14.62 -7.19 -1.96
N PRO A 61 -14.67 -7.72 -3.19
CA PRO A 61 -13.54 -8.43 -3.78
C PRO A 61 -12.27 -7.57 -3.70
N MET A 62 -11.19 -8.18 -3.21
CA MET A 62 -9.92 -7.51 -3.05
C MET A 62 -8.79 -8.35 -3.66
N ARG A 63 -7.81 -7.70 -4.23
CA ARG A 63 -6.56 -8.31 -4.68
C ARG A 63 -5.40 -7.66 -3.94
N ILE A 64 -4.50 -8.47 -3.43
CA ILE A 64 -3.31 -8.01 -2.74
C ILE A 64 -2.10 -8.58 -3.47
N VAL A 65 -1.14 -7.72 -3.79
CA VAL A 65 0.07 -8.12 -4.52
C VAL A 65 1.23 -8.24 -3.56
N ALA A 66 1.97 -9.33 -3.67
CA ALA A 66 3.27 -9.50 -3.03
C ALA A 66 4.29 -10.01 -4.07
N THR A 67 5.56 -10.00 -3.71
CA THR A 67 6.64 -10.55 -4.53
C THR A 67 6.99 -11.94 -4.05
N ASP A 68 6.86 -12.95 -4.91
CA ASP A 68 7.33 -14.31 -4.66
C ASP A 68 8.84 -14.38 -4.92
N LEU A 69 9.62 -14.51 -3.85
CA LEU A 69 11.09 -14.61 -3.94
C LEU A 69 11.57 -15.94 -4.53
N ASN A 70 10.78 -17.00 -4.43
CA ASN A 70 11.17 -18.31 -4.97
C ASN A 70 11.05 -18.33 -6.49
N ARG A 71 10.03 -17.65 -7.03
CA ARG A 71 9.78 -17.57 -8.48
C ARG A 71 10.38 -16.33 -9.13
N GLY A 72 10.64 -15.27 -8.35
CA GLY A 72 11.13 -13.99 -8.88
C GLY A 72 10.08 -13.22 -9.66
N GLU A 73 8.81 -13.31 -9.26
CA GLU A 73 7.68 -12.69 -9.95
C GLU A 73 6.66 -12.08 -8.98
N PRO A 74 5.81 -11.15 -9.44
CA PRO A 74 4.71 -10.67 -8.63
C PRO A 74 3.63 -11.75 -8.51
N HIS A 75 3.07 -11.91 -7.31
CA HIS A 75 1.95 -12.80 -7.04
C HIS A 75 0.73 -12.00 -6.60
N VAL A 76 -0.40 -12.24 -7.25
CA VAL A 76 -1.68 -11.60 -6.94
C VAL A 76 -2.53 -12.55 -6.12
N PHE A 77 -2.70 -12.27 -4.84
CA PHE A 77 -3.60 -13.02 -3.97
C PHE A 77 -5.05 -12.61 -4.20
N THR A 78 -5.92 -13.58 -4.36
CA THR A 78 -7.37 -13.44 -4.42
C THR A 78 -8.08 -14.18 -3.30
N GLU A 79 -7.38 -15.09 -2.62
CA GLU A 79 -7.84 -15.92 -1.52
C GLU A 79 -6.70 -16.22 -0.53
N GLY A 80 -7.03 -16.76 0.64
CA GLY A 80 -6.06 -17.21 1.64
C GLY A 80 -6.01 -16.35 2.91
N PRO A 81 -5.05 -16.59 3.82
CA PRO A 81 -5.00 -16.04 5.17
C PRO A 81 -4.72 -14.52 5.16
N LEU A 82 -5.76 -13.70 5.23
CA LEU A 82 -5.75 -12.25 5.05
C LEU A 82 -4.63 -11.54 5.83
N ALA A 83 -4.48 -11.84 7.12
CA ALA A 83 -3.44 -11.20 7.94
C ALA A 83 -2.02 -11.50 7.46
N LYS A 84 -1.75 -12.73 7.00
CA LYS A 84 -0.44 -13.10 6.45
C LYS A 84 -0.19 -12.46 5.09
N ILE A 85 -1.22 -12.39 4.25
CA ILE A 85 -1.14 -11.77 2.92
C ILE A 85 -0.85 -10.27 3.04
N ILE A 86 -1.55 -9.57 3.94
CA ILE A 86 -1.29 -8.14 4.22
C ILE A 86 0.15 -7.96 4.72
N LEU A 87 0.58 -8.84 5.66
CA LEU A 87 1.94 -8.79 6.17
C LEU A 87 2.97 -9.01 5.06
N ALA A 88 2.77 -10.00 4.19
CA ALA A 88 3.64 -10.27 3.06
C ALA A 88 3.76 -9.06 2.13
N SER A 89 2.62 -8.48 1.75
CA SER A 89 2.53 -7.30 0.88
C SER A 89 3.18 -6.04 1.46
N SER A 90 3.39 -5.97 2.76
CA SER A 90 4.03 -4.84 3.46
C SER A 90 5.42 -5.15 4.03
N SER A 91 5.96 -6.34 3.73
CA SER A 91 7.29 -6.76 4.21
C SER A 91 8.40 -6.28 3.29
N ILE A 92 8.80 -5.00 3.45
CA ILE A 92 9.88 -4.38 2.66
C ILE A 92 11.15 -5.20 2.83
N PRO A 93 11.78 -5.68 1.73
CA PRO A 93 12.99 -6.47 1.77
C PRO A 93 14.11 -5.81 2.58
N ILE A 94 14.93 -6.62 3.24
CA ILE A 94 16.01 -6.19 4.14
C ILE A 94 15.46 -5.61 5.45
N LEU A 95 14.45 -4.75 5.40
CA LEU A 95 13.90 -4.08 6.58
C LEU A 95 13.10 -5.07 7.44
N PHE A 96 12.18 -5.79 6.81
CA PHE A 96 11.29 -6.76 7.48
C PHE A 96 11.59 -8.19 7.06
N CYS A 97 11.29 -9.13 7.97
CA CYS A 97 11.39 -10.55 7.64
C CYS A 97 10.38 -10.91 6.55
N PRO A 98 10.80 -11.69 5.55
CA PRO A 98 9.89 -12.29 4.59
C PRO A 98 8.80 -13.15 5.25
N VAL A 99 7.70 -13.36 4.56
CA VAL A 99 6.55 -14.13 5.04
C VAL A 99 6.38 -15.40 4.23
N GLU A 100 6.31 -16.54 4.90
CA GLU A 100 6.03 -17.81 4.25
C GLU A 100 4.53 -18.07 4.16
N ILE A 101 4.03 -18.35 2.97
CA ILE A 101 2.64 -18.75 2.69
C ILE A 101 2.72 -19.93 1.69
N ASP A 102 2.13 -21.07 2.05
CA ASP A 102 2.03 -22.28 1.24
C ASP A 102 3.35 -22.74 0.61
N GLY A 103 4.43 -22.68 1.40
CA GLY A 103 5.78 -23.10 1.00
C GLY A 103 6.54 -22.11 0.10
N HIS A 104 5.97 -20.94 -0.19
CA HIS A 104 6.62 -19.85 -0.89
C HIS A 104 6.96 -18.69 0.06
N THR A 105 8.04 -17.98 -0.24
CA THR A 105 8.55 -16.86 0.54
C THR A 105 8.19 -15.55 -0.14
N TYR A 106 7.44 -14.70 0.55
CA TYR A 106 6.93 -13.45 0.01
C TYR A 106 7.52 -12.23 0.72
N VAL A 107 7.69 -11.16 -0.06
CA VAL A 107 8.04 -9.83 0.41
C VAL A 107 7.11 -8.79 -0.23
N ASP A 108 7.29 -7.51 0.11
CA ASP A 108 6.52 -6.38 -0.39
C ASP A 108 6.32 -6.43 -1.91
N GLY A 109 5.07 -6.25 -2.34
CA GLY A 109 4.68 -6.23 -3.74
C GLY A 109 5.29 -5.09 -4.53
N GLY A 110 5.65 -4.00 -3.85
CA GLY A 110 6.26 -2.82 -4.45
C GLY A 110 7.59 -3.10 -5.15
N LEU A 111 8.26 -4.21 -4.84
CA LEU A 111 9.49 -4.60 -5.53
C LEU A 111 9.27 -4.80 -7.04
N PHE A 112 8.12 -5.39 -7.45
CA PHE A 112 7.75 -5.61 -8.84
C PHE A 112 6.54 -4.77 -9.29
N ARG A 113 5.59 -4.51 -8.40
CA ARG A 113 4.30 -3.85 -8.69
C ARG A 113 3.90 -2.92 -7.57
N ASN A 114 4.54 -1.76 -7.48
CA ASN A 114 4.26 -0.79 -6.42
C ASN A 114 2.88 -0.11 -6.56
N PHE A 115 2.32 -0.13 -7.77
CA PHE A 115 1.01 0.41 -8.09
C PHE A 115 0.25 -0.57 -9.00
N PRO A 116 -0.39 -1.64 -8.43
CA PRO A 116 -0.80 -2.82 -9.17
C PRO A 116 -2.17 -2.70 -9.86
N VAL A 117 -2.40 -1.67 -10.66
CA VAL A 117 -3.64 -1.43 -11.42
C VAL A 117 -3.94 -2.59 -12.37
N THR A 118 -2.92 -3.11 -13.03
CA THR A 118 -3.06 -4.25 -13.94
C THR A 118 -3.55 -5.52 -13.27
N ALA A 119 -3.45 -5.63 -11.93
CA ALA A 119 -4.03 -6.76 -11.20
C ALA A 119 -5.57 -6.79 -11.22
N ILE A 120 -6.23 -5.64 -11.50
CA ILE A 120 -7.68 -5.49 -11.48
C ILE A 120 -8.26 -4.97 -12.80
N ARG A 121 -7.41 -4.49 -13.73
CA ARG A 121 -7.84 -3.74 -14.93
C ARG A 121 -8.85 -4.50 -15.78
N GLU A 122 -8.65 -5.80 -15.99
CA GLU A 122 -9.50 -6.62 -16.83
C GLU A 122 -10.89 -6.89 -16.22
N ASP A 123 -11.01 -6.79 -14.89
CA ASP A 123 -12.27 -7.03 -14.17
C ASP A 123 -13.10 -5.76 -13.94
N CYS A 124 -12.57 -4.60 -14.32
CA CYS A 124 -13.19 -3.31 -14.02
C CYS A 124 -13.48 -2.51 -15.29
N GLU A 125 -14.66 -1.93 -15.39
CA GLU A 125 -15.02 -1.00 -16.48
C GLU A 125 -14.26 0.32 -16.33
N GLU A 126 -14.18 0.85 -15.11
CA GLU A 126 -13.45 2.08 -14.77
C GLU A 126 -12.55 1.82 -13.55
N VAL A 127 -11.30 2.26 -13.61
CA VAL A 127 -10.32 2.13 -12.52
C VAL A 127 -9.90 3.51 -12.04
N ILE A 128 -10.05 3.72 -10.74
CA ILE A 128 -9.51 4.88 -10.02
C ILE A 128 -8.23 4.43 -9.33
N GLY A 129 -7.10 4.96 -9.74
CA GLY A 129 -5.81 4.70 -9.13
C GLY A 129 -5.40 5.84 -8.19
N MET A 130 -4.82 5.50 -7.05
CA MET A 130 -4.23 6.48 -6.11
C MET A 130 -2.75 6.17 -5.96
N ASN A 131 -1.90 6.94 -6.64
CA ASN A 131 -0.45 6.80 -6.57
C ASN A 131 0.14 7.71 -5.48
N LEU A 132 0.66 7.10 -4.42
CA LEU A 132 1.29 7.80 -3.30
C LEU A 132 2.79 8.05 -3.48
N GLY A 133 3.37 7.54 -4.55
CA GLY A 133 4.79 7.63 -4.83
C GLY A 133 5.12 8.17 -6.23
N PRO A 134 4.65 9.37 -6.63
CA PRO A 134 5.01 9.91 -7.93
C PRO A 134 6.52 10.07 -8.08
N MET A 135 7.04 9.76 -9.27
CA MET A 135 8.46 9.94 -9.58
C MET A 135 8.79 11.43 -9.59
N GLN A 136 9.82 11.80 -8.85
CA GLN A 136 10.31 13.18 -8.82
C GLN A 136 11.81 13.24 -9.09
N SER A 137 12.23 14.35 -9.73
CA SER A 137 13.64 14.71 -9.79
C SER A 137 14.11 15.13 -8.40
N ALA A 138 15.32 14.74 -8.03
CA ALA A 138 15.93 15.11 -6.77
C ALA A 138 17.43 15.37 -6.96
N GLU A 139 17.95 16.35 -6.27
CA GLU A 139 19.39 16.52 -6.10
C GLU A 139 19.86 15.55 -5.02
N ILE A 140 20.84 14.73 -5.34
CA ILE A 140 21.32 13.67 -4.46
C ILE A 140 22.72 14.01 -3.97
N PRO A 141 22.93 14.10 -2.64
CA PRO A 141 24.27 14.19 -2.08
C PRO A 141 25.12 12.97 -2.53
N MET A 142 26.38 13.23 -2.91
CA MET A 142 27.27 12.20 -3.45
C MET A 142 27.90 11.35 -2.32
N ASN A 143 27.04 10.67 -1.53
CA ASN A 143 27.49 9.69 -0.54
C ASN A 143 26.75 8.36 -0.75
N ILE A 144 27.37 7.28 -0.30
CA ILE A 144 26.91 5.90 -0.53
C ILE A 144 25.49 5.69 -0.03
N LYS A 145 25.13 6.23 1.13
CA LYS A 145 23.83 6.04 1.76
C LYS A 145 22.71 6.68 0.91
N ASP A 146 22.88 7.92 0.49
CA ASP A 146 21.86 8.65 -0.26
C ASP A 146 21.74 8.10 -1.69
N ILE A 147 22.85 7.70 -2.30
CA ILE A 147 22.84 7.00 -3.60
C ILE A 147 22.09 5.66 -3.49
N ALA A 148 22.37 4.87 -2.47
CA ALA A 148 21.70 3.58 -2.26
C ALA A 148 20.20 3.77 -2.00
N ASN A 149 19.81 4.75 -1.17
CA ASN A 149 18.41 5.07 -0.92
C ASN A 149 17.70 5.51 -2.22
N ARG A 150 18.34 6.36 -3.01
CA ARG A 150 17.76 6.81 -4.28
C ARG A 150 17.63 5.68 -5.30
N ALA A 151 18.65 4.83 -5.41
CA ALA A 151 18.60 3.66 -6.30
C ALA A 151 17.43 2.72 -5.89
N TRP A 152 17.27 2.49 -4.60
CA TRP A 152 16.15 1.72 -4.05
C TRP A 152 14.80 2.34 -4.39
N GLU A 153 14.66 3.64 -4.16
CA GLU A 153 13.45 4.39 -4.51
C GLU A 153 13.12 4.29 -6.01
N LEU A 154 14.11 4.40 -6.88
CA LEU A 154 13.92 4.31 -8.33
C LEU A 154 13.43 2.92 -8.75
N ILE A 155 13.93 1.85 -8.14
CA ILE A 155 13.49 0.48 -8.43
C ILE A 155 11.99 0.34 -8.13
N PHE A 156 11.53 0.81 -6.97
CA PHE A 156 10.12 0.72 -6.59
C PHE A 156 9.20 1.60 -7.44
N ARG A 157 9.69 2.74 -7.90
CA ARG A 157 8.85 3.71 -8.64
C ARG A 157 8.82 3.47 -10.14
N GLN A 158 9.86 2.92 -10.73
CA GLN A 158 9.93 2.68 -12.18
C GLN A 158 8.79 1.78 -12.67
N ASN A 159 8.35 0.85 -11.85
CA ASN A 159 7.31 -0.12 -12.19
C ASN A 159 5.88 0.46 -12.16
N THR A 160 5.70 1.73 -11.76
CA THR A 160 4.36 2.34 -11.65
C THR A 160 3.86 2.94 -12.96
N THR A 161 4.74 3.30 -13.89
CA THR A 161 4.39 4.02 -15.10
C THR A 161 3.33 3.31 -15.97
N PRO A 162 3.44 2.01 -16.27
CA PRO A 162 2.42 1.30 -17.06
C PRO A 162 1.07 1.24 -16.33
N ASP A 163 1.10 1.04 -15.03
CA ASP A 163 -0.10 0.96 -14.19
C ASP A 163 -0.79 2.33 -14.07
N CYS A 164 -0.04 3.44 -13.99
CA CYS A 164 -0.60 4.79 -14.04
C CYS A 164 -1.34 5.04 -15.35
N ALA A 165 -0.75 4.63 -16.48
CA ALA A 165 -1.37 4.77 -17.80
C ALA A 165 -2.63 3.90 -17.98
N ALA A 166 -2.78 2.85 -17.19
CA ALA A 166 -3.94 1.95 -17.22
C ALA A 166 -5.13 2.45 -16.39
N CYS A 167 -4.99 3.54 -15.64
CA CYS A 167 -6.09 4.15 -14.88
C CYS A 167 -6.99 4.99 -15.79
N ASP A 168 -8.29 4.97 -15.54
CA ASP A 168 -9.24 5.94 -16.12
C ASP A 168 -9.19 7.27 -15.36
N TYR A 169 -8.93 7.21 -14.06
CA TYR A 169 -8.74 8.35 -13.16
C TYR A 169 -7.51 8.13 -12.30
N LEU A 170 -6.49 8.94 -12.46
CA LEU A 170 -5.27 8.87 -11.65
C LEU A 170 -5.26 9.99 -10.62
N LEU A 171 -5.25 9.62 -9.35
CA LEU A 171 -5.05 10.53 -8.22
C LEU A 171 -3.58 10.52 -7.83
N GLU A 172 -2.88 11.59 -8.16
CA GLU A 172 -1.45 11.73 -7.89
C GLU A 172 -1.13 13.18 -7.54
N THR A 173 -0.30 13.39 -6.53
CA THR A 173 0.21 14.72 -6.18
C THR A 173 1.60 14.62 -5.57
N SER A 174 2.45 15.58 -5.90
CA SER A 174 3.78 15.69 -5.30
C SER A 174 3.76 16.14 -3.84
N GLU A 175 2.63 16.62 -3.34
CA GLU A 175 2.54 17.08 -1.95
C GLU A 175 2.76 15.95 -0.94
N VAL A 176 2.37 14.72 -1.28
CA VAL A 176 2.56 13.55 -0.39
C VAL A 176 4.03 13.18 -0.20
N THR A 177 4.90 13.54 -1.14
CA THR A 177 6.33 13.20 -1.04
C THR A 177 7.11 14.08 -0.07
N LYS A 178 6.48 15.14 0.46
CA LYS A 178 7.06 16.01 1.50
C LYS A 178 7.12 15.32 2.87
N PHE A 179 6.38 14.22 3.02
CA PHE A 179 6.27 13.48 4.29
C PHE A 179 7.11 12.21 4.26
N GLY A 180 7.69 11.87 5.40
CA GLY A 180 8.45 10.63 5.57
C GLY A 180 7.54 9.38 5.54
N MET A 181 8.05 8.27 5.04
CA MET A 181 7.32 6.99 4.93
C MET A 181 6.67 6.54 6.26
N PHE A 182 7.31 6.84 7.40
CA PHE A 182 6.84 6.46 8.73
C PHE A 182 6.39 7.66 9.58
N GLU A 183 6.08 8.79 8.95
CA GLU A 183 5.64 10.02 9.61
C GLU A 183 4.15 9.95 9.94
N VAL A 184 3.81 9.17 10.93
CA VAL A 184 2.41 8.91 11.34
C VAL A 184 1.72 10.20 11.82
N SER A 185 2.46 11.15 12.38
CA SER A 185 1.95 12.47 12.82
C SER A 185 1.34 13.31 11.70
N ALA A 186 1.72 13.05 10.45
CA ALA A 186 1.20 13.76 9.27
C ALA A 186 -0.12 13.18 8.73
N SER A 187 -0.69 12.14 9.33
CA SER A 187 -1.85 11.41 8.79
C SER A 187 -3.08 12.29 8.53
N GLU A 188 -3.42 13.22 9.42
CA GLU A 188 -4.56 14.14 9.21
C GLU A 188 -4.33 15.07 8.01
N GLN A 189 -3.11 15.56 7.85
CA GLN A 189 -2.74 16.41 6.73
C GLN A 189 -2.76 15.64 5.42
N LEU A 190 -2.22 14.42 5.41
CA LEU A 190 -2.26 13.53 4.25
C LEU A 190 -3.71 13.17 3.85
N MET A 191 -4.58 12.90 4.82
CA MET A 191 -6.00 12.67 4.57
C MET A 191 -6.67 13.88 3.91
N LYS A 192 -6.37 15.09 4.36
CA LYS A 192 -6.93 16.33 3.77
C LYS A 192 -6.45 16.51 2.33
N ILE A 193 -5.15 16.31 2.07
CA ILE A 193 -4.57 16.38 0.72
C ILE A 193 -5.28 15.38 -0.21
N GLY A 194 -5.39 14.11 0.21
CA GLY A 194 -6.04 13.07 -0.59
C GLY A 194 -7.52 13.34 -0.84
N TYR A 195 -8.24 13.88 0.14
CA TYR A 195 -9.65 14.24 -0.01
C TYR A 195 -9.87 15.37 -1.01
N GLU A 196 -9.10 16.46 -0.92
CA GLU A 196 -9.23 17.60 -1.84
C GLU A 196 -8.82 17.20 -3.27
N LEU A 197 -7.77 16.40 -3.42
CA LEU A 197 -7.35 15.84 -4.70
C LEU A 197 -8.47 14.99 -5.32
N ALA A 198 -9.00 14.02 -4.57
CA ALA A 198 -10.07 13.14 -5.04
C ALA A 198 -11.34 13.94 -5.41
N LYS A 199 -11.70 14.95 -4.62
CA LYS A 199 -12.84 15.83 -4.89
C LYS A 199 -12.67 16.62 -6.18
N ALA A 200 -11.48 17.10 -6.48
CA ALA A 200 -11.17 17.84 -7.71
C ALA A 200 -11.21 16.91 -8.94
N GLU A 201 -10.44 15.81 -8.88
CA GLU A 201 -10.23 14.91 -10.02
C GLU A 201 -11.46 14.05 -10.35
N LEU A 202 -12.24 13.63 -9.34
CA LEU A 202 -13.44 12.80 -9.53
C LEU A 202 -14.73 13.60 -9.72
N ALA A 203 -14.68 14.94 -9.71
CA ALA A 203 -15.85 15.78 -9.96
C ALA A 203 -16.59 15.46 -11.29
N PRO A 204 -15.91 15.16 -12.42
CA PRO A 204 -16.58 14.77 -13.65
C PRO A 204 -17.37 13.47 -13.53
N LEU A 205 -16.83 12.47 -12.83
CA LEU A 205 -17.46 11.17 -12.60
C LEU A 205 -18.77 11.30 -11.81
N VAL A 206 -18.78 12.15 -10.80
CA VAL A 206 -19.96 12.42 -9.99
C VAL A 206 -21.06 13.11 -10.82
N LYS A 207 -20.68 14.01 -11.74
CA LYS A 207 -21.63 14.67 -12.67
C LYS A 207 -22.24 13.69 -13.66
N LYS A 208 -21.44 12.79 -14.23
CA LYS A 208 -21.87 11.75 -15.18
C LYS A 208 -22.91 10.81 -14.55
N LYS A 209 -22.68 10.35 -13.31
CA LYS A 209 -23.61 9.48 -12.58
C LYS A 209 -24.93 10.18 -12.18
N LYS A 210 -24.92 11.49 -11.97
CA LYS A 210 -26.15 12.26 -11.70
C LYS A 210 -27.00 12.49 -12.96
N GLY A 211 -26.37 12.54 -14.14
CA GLY A 211 -27.06 12.72 -15.43
C GLY A 211 -27.72 11.43 -15.97
N THR A 212 -27.31 10.26 -15.50
CA THR A 212 -27.87 8.95 -15.92
C THR A 212 -29.05 8.47 -15.09
N LYS A 213 -29.39 9.14 -13.98
CA LYS A 213 -30.65 8.93 -13.27
C LYS A 213 -31.72 9.84 -13.87
N LYS A 214 -32.26 9.49 -15.04
CA LYS A 214 -33.60 9.92 -15.49
C LYS A 214 -34.61 8.81 -15.24
N PRO A 215 -35.82 9.17 -14.89
CA PRO A 215 -36.86 8.31 -14.30
C PRO A 215 -37.27 7.15 -15.20
#